data_b9f3f88a1de07194fe0550557eb7ad77
#
_entry.id   b9f3f88a1de07194fe0550557eb7ad77
#
_cell.length_a   1.000
_cell.length_b   1.000
_cell.length_c   1.000
_cell.angle_alpha   90.00
_cell.angle_beta   90.00
_cell.angle_gamma   90.00
#
_symmetry.space_group_name_H-M   'P 1'
#
loop_
_entity.id
_entity.type
_entity.pdbx_description
1 polymer ?
#
loop_
_entity_poly.entity_id
_entity_poly.type
_entity_poly.pdbx_seq_one_letter_code
_entity_poly.pdbx_strand_id
1 'polypeptide(L)'
;MKKRVLSILLTLLLACSLFTIGASAAERFSPYEGLLRQVLYETWGMGCGTFVDFDGDGQSELIFVRPAKDDRGPIVYVYRAHEDQTSGQYGYETVLYAPFRTVAGGQSEYQVLLVETKSGEPGLMLETAGTNTADSPETYRWLIDDYSFVSLYLYRNGRFAQTEAGEAAIWHTAPDGNGNAYFYPDLSTIRINMQDVSMEQYAAWYEAFNDTLTVYGALSPDGSLGGLSGNELLSLAVTGFYDANYTKYYAEPVKWAADKGITNGTSDYVFSPDAACTRAQVVTFLWRAAGSPAPRSIRSPFRDVQSGAYYYKAVLWAVEQGITNGTSDTAFSPNDPCTRAQVVSFLYRSAGSPRVSAANPFRDVTSGKYYYEAVLWAVKNDVTSGTTATTFSPNDTCTRAQIVTFLYRYLA
;
A
#
# COMPACT_ATOMS: atom_id res chain seq x y z
N MET A 1 6.80 -21.93 -14.86
CA MET A 1 7.09 -20.73 -14.06
C MET A 1 5.85 -19.89 -13.70
N LYS A 2 4.86 -19.70 -14.56
CA LYS A 2 3.66 -18.84 -14.26
C LYS A 2 2.75 -19.26 -13.10
N LYS A 3 2.81 -20.48 -12.56
CA LYS A 3 1.93 -20.96 -11.47
C LYS A 3 2.49 -20.78 -10.05
N ARG A 4 3.78 -20.42 -9.88
CA ARG A 4 4.39 -20.18 -8.57
C ARG A 4 4.30 -18.71 -8.10
N VAL A 5 4.13 -17.77 -9.02
CA VAL A 5 4.07 -16.32 -8.73
C VAL A 5 2.75 -15.93 -8.05
N LEU A 6 1.64 -16.64 -8.31
CA LEU A 6 0.32 -16.27 -7.77
C LEU A 6 0.13 -16.63 -6.28
N SER A 7 0.98 -17.51 -5.72
CA SER A 7 0.91 -17.91 -4.30
C SER A 7 1.70 -16.97 -3.37
N ILE A 8 2.59 -16.15 -3.92
CA ILE A 8 3.52 -15.30 -3.16
C ILE A 8 2.91 -13.94 -2.83
N LEU A 9 1.97 -13.45 -3.62
CA LEU A 9 1.28 -12.17 -3.40
C LEU A 9 0.45 -12.13 -2.10
N LEU A 10 0.05 -13.30 -1.56
CA LEU A 10 -0.72 -13.37 -0.31
C LEU A 10 0.17 -13.40 0.94
N THR A 11 1.47 -13.69 0.79
CA THR A 11 2.40 -13.86 1.93
C THR A 11 3.12 -12.56 2.31
N LEU A 12 3.25 -11.60 1.40
CA LEU A 12 3.88 -10.30 1.68
C LEU A 12 3.10 -9.41 2.65
N LEU A 13 1.78 -9.59 2.72
CA LEU A 13 0.92 -8.92 3.69
C LEU A 13 0.96 -9.58 5.09
N LEU A 14 1.41 -10.83 5.21
CA LEU A 14 1.43 -11.59 6.46
C LEU A 14 2.77 -11.47 7.23
N ALA A 15 3.87 -11.15 6.57
CA ALA A 15 5.17 -10.98 7.25
C ALA A 15 5.26 -9.70 8.08
N CYS A 16 4.46 -8.67 7.77
CA CYS A 16 4.38 -7.44 8.57
C CYS A 16 3.46 -7.53 9.80
N SER A 17 2.74 -8.64 10.02
CA SER A 17 1.70 -8.73 11.06
C SER A 17 2.19 -9.20 12.44
N LEU A 18 3.48 -9.44 12.64
CA LEU A 18 3.99 -10.04 13.90
C LEU A 18 4.61 -9.07 14.90
N PHE A 19 4.58 -7.74 14.67
CA PHE A 19 5.19 -6.83 15.64
C PHE A 19 4.29 -5.69 16.14
N THR A 20 4.13 -5.69 17.44
CA THR A 20 3.79 -4.65 18.42
C THR A 20 2.51 -3.83 18.22
N ILE A 21 1.58 -4.07 19.11
CA ILE A 21 0.49 -3.21 19.54
C ILE A 21 1.08 -1.88 20.04
N GLY A 22 0.90 -0.77 19.30
CA GLY A 22 1.30 0.54 19.81
C GLY A 22 1.19 1.72 18.85
N ALA A 23 1.78 1.65 17.66
CA ALA A 23 1.78 2.77 16.72
C ALA A 23 0.71 2.59 15.64
N SER A 24 0.04 3.68 15.23
CA SER A 24 -0.84 3.66 14.06
C SER A 24 -0.02 3.40 12.79
N ALA A 25 -0.63 2.84 11.74
CA ALA A 25 0.06 2.64 10.47
C ALA A 25 0.64 3.96 9.94
N ALA A 26 -0.06 5.08 10.15
CA ALA A 26 0.43 6.41 9.78
C ALA A 26 1.71 6.79 10.52
N GLU A 27 1.83 6.52 11.82
CA GLU A 27 3.05 6.81 12.60
C GLU A 27 4.27 6.02 12.12
N ARG A 28 4.06 4.81 11.60
CA ARG A 28 5.12 3.93 11.10
C ARG A 28 5.79 4.44 9.83
N PHE A 29 5.02 5.01 8.92
CA PHE A 29 5.47 5.37 7.58
C PHE A 29 5.58 6.88 7.35
N SER A 30 4.96 7.70 8.20
CA SER A 30 5.05 9.17 8.14
C SER A 30 6.50 9.71 8.12
N PRO A 31 7.49 9.04 8.74
CA PRO A 31 8.88 9.46 8.59
C PRO A 31 9.34 9.63 7.15
N TYR A 32 8.79 8.85 6.21
CA TYR A 32 9.19 8.86 4.80
C TYR A 32 8.41 9.82 3.91
N GLU A 33 7.41 10.54 4.43
CA GLU A 33 6.57 11.44 3.62
C GLU A 33 7.40 12.49 2.86
N GLY A 34 8.31 13.16 3.54
CA GLY A 34 9.18 14.20 2.95
C GLY A 34 10.06 13.64 1.84
N LEU A 35 10.71 12.51 2.09
CA LEU A 35 11.55 11.83 1.10
C LEU A 35 10.75 11.39 -0.13
N LEU A 36 9.59 10.76 0.07
CA LEU A 36 8.74 10.31 -1.02
C LEU A 36 8.25 11.46 -1.89
N ARG A 37 7.86 12.59 -1.29
CA ARG A 37 7.50 13.80 -2.05
C ARG A 37 8.64 14.28 -2.93
N GLN A 38 9.87 14.30 -2.42
CA GLN A 38 11.06 14.69 -3.18
C GLN A 38 11.34 13.69 -4.31
N VAL A 39 11.43 12.39 -4.01
CA VAL A 39 11.75 11.34 -4.99
C VAL A 39 10.71 11.29 -6.10
N LEU A 40 9.42 11.40 -5.77
CA LEU A 40 8.35 11.41 -6.76
C LEU A 40 8.37 12.68 -7.63
N TYR A 41 8.73 13.83 -7.09
CA TYR A 41 8.95 15.03 -7.89
C TYR A 41 10.08 14.82 -8.91
N GLU A 42 11.21 14.25 -8.48
CA GLU A 42 12.38 13.99 -9.33
C GLU A 42 12.12 12.91 -10.41
N THR A 43 11.21 11.99 -10.14
CA THR A 43 10.88 10.86 -11.05
C THR A 43 9.56 11.06 -11.82
N TRP A 44 8.93 12.25 -11.73
CA TRP A 44 7.63 12.54 -12.34
C TRP A 44 6.52 11.58 -11.89
N GLY A 45 6.58 11.14 -10.65
CA GLY A 45 5.63 10.19 -10.07
C GLY A 45 5.85 8.72 -10.47
N MET A 46 6.93 8.43 -11.21
CA MET A 46 7.27 7.08 -11.63
C MET A 46 8.11 6.37 -10.57
N GLY A 47 8.03 5.02 -10.59
CA GLY A 47 8.74 4.13 -9.69
C GLY A 47 7.80 3.38 -8.76
N CYS A 48 8.32 2.35 -8.14
CA CYS A 48 7.60 1.53 -7.18
C CYS A 48 8.51 1.18 -6.01
N GLY A 49 7.92 0.65 -4.95
CA GLY A 49 8.69 0.22 -3.80
C GLY A 49 7.85 -0.46 -2.73
N THR A 50 8.49 -0.70 -1.61
CA THR A 50 7.85 -1.30 -0.43
C THR A 50 8.61 -0.91 0.83
N PHE A 51 8.00 -1.18 1.98
CA PHE A 51 8.63 -1.03 3.28
C PHE A 51 8.97 -2.41 3.85
N VAL A 52 10.20 -2.59 4.33
CA VAL A 52 10.69 -3.84 4.93
C VAL A 52 11.53 -3.50 6.16
N ASP A 53 11.25 -4.15 7.27
CA ASP A 53 12.07 -4.08 8.47
C ASP A 53 13.13 -5.18 8.39
N PHE A 54 14.36 -4.81 7.96
CA PHE A 54 15.44 -5.76 7.73
C PHE A 54 16.19 -6.18 9.00
N ASP A 55 16.17 -5.38 10.04
CA ASP A 55 16.88 -5.68 11.29
C ASP A 55 15.98 -6.01 12.47
N GLY A 56 14.65 -5.96 12.29
CA GLY A 56 13.67 -6.32 13.30
C GLY A 56 13.56 -5.29 14.42
N ASP A 57 13.99 -4.05 14.19
CA ASP A 57 13.95 -2.97 15.18
C ASP A 57 12.56 -2.30 15.31
N GLY A 58 11.65 -2.67 14.42
CA GLY A 58 10.27 -2.16 14.36
C GLY A 58 10.11 -0.92 13.47
N GLN A 59 11.21 -0.40 12.90
CA GLN A 59 11.19 0.65 11.88
C GLN A 59 11.49 0.01 10.52
N SER A 60 10.61 0.25 9.55
CA SER A 60 10.81 -0.33 8.22
C SER A 60 11.65 0.58 7.35
N GLU A 61 12.62 0.04 6.64
CA GLU A 61 13.32 0.72 5.56
C GLU A 61 12.42 0.83 4.32
N LEU A 62 12.56 1.93 3.58
CA LEU A 62 11.93 2.14 2.28
C LEU A 62 12.84 1.59 1.17
N ILE A 63 12.40 0.54 0.49
CA ILE A 63 12.95 0.13 -0.79
C ILE A 63 12.23 0.92 -1.88
N PHE A 64 12.96 1.62 -2.72
CA PHE A 64 12.41 2.34 -3.86
C PHE A 64 13.17 2.00 -5.14
N VAL A 65 12.46 1.51 -6.14
CA VAL A 65 13.00 1.22 -7.47
C VAL A 65 12.70 2.42 -8.36
N ARG A 66 13.72 3.21 -8.62
CA ARG A 66 13.65 4.34 -9.53
C ARG A 66 13.71 3.82 -10.97
N PRO A 67 12.81 4.25 -11.87
CA PRO A 67 12.84 3.83 -13.27
C PRO A 67 14.10 4.31 -13.99
N ALA A 68 14.40 3.68 -15.10
CA ALA A 68 15.48 4.08 -16.00
C ALA A 68 15.33 5.54 -16.42
N LYS A 69 16.45 6.26 -16.46
CA LYS A 69 16.52 7.62 -17.02
C LYS A 69 17.65 7.65 -18.02
N ASP A 70 17.32 8.01 -19.25
CA ASP A 70 18.23 7.96 -20.40
C ASP A 70 18.73 6.51 -20.65
N ASP A 71 19.99 6.31 -21.03
CA ASP A 71 20.60 4.99 -21.28
C ASP A 71 21.04 4.27 -19.98
N ARG A 72 20.73 4.83 -18.82
CA ARG A 72 21.02 4.21 -17.52
C ARG A 72 19.83 3.36 -17.08
N GLY A 73 20.12 2.14 -16.68
CA GLY A 73 19.11 1.23 -16.14
C GLY A 73 18.41 1.77 -14.89
N PRO A 74 17.38 1.05 -14.41
CA PRO A 74 16.75 1.36 -13.14
C PRO A 74 17.77 1.32 -11.98
N ILE A 75 17.42 1.95 -10.87
CA ILE A 75 18.27 2.01 -9.68
C ILE A 75 17.41 1.64 -8.47
N VAL A 76 17.94 0.72 -7.66
CA VAL A 76 17.36 0.39 -6.36
C VAL A 76 18.00 1.26 -5.29
N TYR A 77 17.16 1.94 -4.53
CA TYR A 77 17.54 2.63 -3.31
C TYR A 77 16.90 1.94 -2.12
N VAL A 78 17.64 1.82 -1.03
CA VAL A 78 17.06 1.53 0.27
C VAL A 78 17.39 2.68 1.19
N TYR A 79 16.37 3.25 1.79
CA TYR A 79 16.48 4.38 2.71
C TYR A 79 16.06 3.97 4.11
N ARG A 80 16.81 4.47 5.09
CA ARG A 80 16.46 4.43 6.51
C ARG A 80 16.14 5.84 6.99
N ALA A 81 15.00 6.00 7.67
CA ALA A 81 14.70 7.23 8.38
C ALA A 81 15.35 7.22 9.76
N HIS A 82 15.80 8.38 10.22
CA HIS A 82 16.25 8.60 11.58
C HIS A 82 15.74 9.95 12.08
N GLU A 83 15.27 9.99 13.31
CA GLU A 83 14.80 11.23 13.93
C GLU A 83 15.98 12.02 14.51
N ASP A 84 16.10 13.29 14.14
CA ASP A 84 16.99 14.21 14.81
C ASP A 84 16.39 14.59 16.16
N GLN A 85 16.97 14.07 17.21
CA GLN A 85 16.54 14.24 18.61
C GLN A 85 16.47 15.71 19.06
N THR A 86 17.09 16.63 18.33
CA THR A 86 17.14 18.04 18.69
C THR A 86 16.03 18.82 18.00
N SER A 87 15.76 18.54 16.75
CA SER A 87 14.76 19.25 15.92
C SER A 87 13.43 18.52 15.79
N GLY A 88 13.39 17.22 16.09
CA GLY A 88 12.23 16.35 15.82
C GLY A 88 11.97 16.14 14.33
N GLN A 89 12.90 16.52 13.46
CA GLN A 89 12.79 16.30 12.03
C GLN A 89 13.42 14.96 11.65
N TYR A 90 12.90 14.34 10.58
CA TYR A 90 13.48 13.12 10.03
C TYR A 90 14.55 13.43 9.01
N GLY A 91 15.72 12.82 9.20
CA GLY A 91 16.77 12.69 8.21
C GLY A 91 16.70 11.29 7.55
N TYR A 92 17.41 11.12 6.44
CA TYR A 92 17.40 9.86 5.68
C TYR A 92 18.82 9.43 5.35
N GLU A 93 19.13 8.19 5.67
CA GLU A 93 20.38 7.53 5.25
C GLU A 93 20.07 6.62 4.04
N THR A 94 20.88 6.70 2.99
CA THR A 94 20.86 5.71 1.91
C THR A 94 21.71 4.52 2.32
N VAL A 95 21.06 3.42 2.70
CA VAL A 95 21.73 2.19 3.14
C VAL A 95 22.06 1.24 1.99
N LEU A 96 21.43 1.46 0.81
CA LEU A 96 21.79 0.82 -0.45
C LEU A 96 21.55 1.78 -1.62
N TYR A 97 22.53 1.81 -2.52
CA TYR A 97 22.42 2.36 -3.87
C TYR A 97 22.94 1.29 -4.83
N ALA A 98 22.05 0.69 -5.61
CA ALA A 98 22.40 -0.39 -6.51
C ALA A 98 21.76 -0.17 -7.90
N PRO A 99 22.54 0.26 -8.90
CA PRO A 99 22.07 0.34 -10.27
C PRO A 99 21.98 -1.07 -10.87
N PHE A 100 20.93 -1.31 -11.65
CA PHE A 100 20.87 -2.48 -12.51
C PHE A 100 21.92 -2.38 -13.61
N ARG A 101 22.51 -3.52 -13.95
CA ARG A 101 23.36 -3.60 -15.15
C ARG A 101 22.46 -3.69 -16.39
N THR A 102 22.83 -2.99 -17.43
CA THR A 102 22.07 -2.91 -18.68
C THR A 102 23.00 -3.07 -19.88
N VAL A 103 22.45 -3.51 -21.00
CA VAL A 103 23.12 -3.52 -22.30
C VAL A 103 22.51 -2.44 -23.18
N ALA A 104 23.32 -1.57 -23.75
CA ALA A 104 22.85 -0.47 -24.58
C ALA A 104 22.09 -0.99 -25.81
N GLY A 105 20.89 -0.45 -26.05
CA GLY A 105 20.03 -0.85 -27.17
C GLY A 105 19.26 -2.16 -26.97
N GLY A 106 19.48 -2.89 -25.87
CA GLY A 106 18.78 -4.12 -25.55
C GLY A 106 17.39 -3.91 -24.95
N GLN A 107 16.53 -4.92 -25.09
CA GLN A 107 15.29 -5.03 -24.31
C GLN A 107 15.62 -5.80 -23.03
N SER A 108 15.36 -5.17 -21.89
CA SER A 108 15.70 -5.72 -20.57
C SER A 108 14.47 -5.84 -19.68
N GLU A 109 14.40 -6.97 -18.99
CA GLU A 109 13.51 -7.18 -17.84
C GLU A 109 14.31 -7.02 -16.55
N TYR A 110 13.78 -6.30 -15.59
CA TYR A 110 14.45 -6.01 -14.34
C TYR A 110 13.58 -6.47 -13.18
N GLN A 111 14.18 -7.14 -12.19
CA GLN A 111 13.50 -7.52 -10.97
C GLN A 111 14.38 -7.37 -9.73
N VAL A 112 13.75 -6.99 -8.63
CA VAL A 112 14.34 -7.00 -7.28
C VAL A 112 13.62 -8.09 -6.52
N LEU A 113 14.35 -9.09 -6.06
CA LEU A 113 13.81 -10.14 -5.21
C LEU A 113 14.19 -9.87 -3.77
N LEU A 114 13.20 -9.94 -2.89
CA LEU A 114 13.41 -9.94 -1.44
C LEU A 114 13.74 -11.37 -1.04
N VAL A 115 14.90 -11.57 -0.48
CA VAL A 115 15.45 -12.91 -0.21
C VAL A 115 15.90 -13.06 1.23
N GLU A 116 15.96 -14.31 1.68
CA GLU A 116 16.57 -14.71 2.94
C GLU A 116 17.46 -15.92 2.69
N THR A 117 18.66 -15.91 3.23
CA THR A 117 19.57 -17.06 3.17
C THR A 117 19.10 -18.18 4.09
N LYS A 118 19.60 -19.40 3.90
CA LYS A 118 19.36 -20.54 4.82
C LYS A 118 19.80 -20.25 6.26
N SER A 119 20.72 -19.30 6.46
CA SER A 119 21.16 -18.85 7.80
C SER A 119 20.27 -17.75 8.40
N GLY A 120 19.20 -17.33 7.70
CA GLY A 120 18.29 -16.29 8.18
C GLY A 120 18.77 -14.85 7.92
N GLU A 121 19.74 -14.65 7.03
CA GLU A 121 20.21 -13.29 6.68
C GLU A 121 19.31 -12.72 5.58
N PRO A 122 18.64 -11.57 5.82
CA PRO A 122 17.81 -10.93 4.82
C PRO A 122 18.64 -10.21 3.76
N GLY A 123 18.08 -10.08 2.56
CA GLY A 123 18.79 -9.43 1.46
C GLY A 123 17.93 -9.08 0.28
N LEU A 124 18.59 -8.51 -0.73
CA LEU A 124 18.01 -8.17 -2.02
C LEU A 124 18.83 -8.85 -3.12
N MET A 125 18.15 -9.52 -4.03
CA MET A 125 18.73 -10.02 -5.26
C MET A 125 18.22 -9.19 -6.43
N LEU A 126 19.14 -8.58 -7.17
CA LEU A 126 18.83 -7.81 -8.37
C LEU A 126 19.13 -8.67 -9.58
N GLU A 127 18.14 -8.82 -10.44
CA GLU A 127 18.29 -9.55 -11.69
C GLU A 127 17.93 -8.68 -12.89
N THR A 128 18.74 -8.78 -13.93
CA THR A 128 18.44 -8.25 -15.26
C THR A 128 18.58 -9.39 -16.25
N ALA A 129 17.58 -9.58 -17.08
CA ALA A 129 17.64 -10.50 -18.21
C ALA A 129 17.11 -9.80 -19.45
N GLY A 130 17.63 -10.16 -20.63
CA GLY A 130 17.13 -9.58 -21.85
C GLY A 130 17.90 -10.02 -23.08
N THR A 131 17.51 -9.42 -24.19
CA THR A 131 18.11 -9.67 -25.50
C THR A 131 18.50 -8.36 -26.17
N ASN A 132 19.57 -8.38 -26.88
CA ASN A 132 20.00 -7.33 -27.80
C ASN A 132 20.20 -7.92 -29.21
N THR A 133 20.00 -7.11 -30.25
CA THR A 133 20.22 -7.53 -31.63
C THR A 133 21.17 -6.56 -32.28
N ALA A 134 22.18 -7.10 -33.00
CA ALA A 134 23.13 -6.32 -33.75
C ALA A 134 23.35 -6.93 -35.13
N ASP A 135 23.67 -6.09 -36.11
CA ASP A 135 24.10 -6.55 -37.42
C ASP A 135 25.51 -7.17 -37.33
N SER A 136 25.67 -8.40 -37.83
CA SER A 136 26.99 -8.98 -37.99
C SER A 136 27.67 -8.40 -39.24
N PRO A 137 28.83 -7.72 -39.10
CA PRO A 137 29.55 -7.17 -40.25
C PRO A 137 30.06 -8.22 -41.22
N GLU A 138 30.22 -9.48 -40.76
CA GLU A 138 30.86 -10.53 -41.54
C GLU A 138 29.88 -11.47 -42.26
N THR A 139 28.66 -11.62 -41.74
CA THR A 139 27.72 -12.66 -42.22
C THR A 139 26.39 -12.15 -42.72
N TYR A 140 26.10 -10.84 -42.61
CA TYR A 140 24.79 -10.22 -42.89
C TYR A 140 23.62 -10.88 -42.15
N ARG A 141 23.89 -11.53 -41.01
CA ARG A 141 22.90 -12.14 -40.13
C ARG A 141 22.79 -11.33 -38.86
N TRP A 142 21.58 -11.21 -38.34
CA TRP A 142 21.33 -10.60 -37.04
C TRP A 142 22.00 -11.47 -35.95
N LEU A 143 22.84 -10.84 -35.14
CA LEU A 143 23.36 -11.42 -33.91
C LEU A 143 22.38 -11.11 -32.77
N ILE A 144 22.14 -12.11 -31.94
CA ILE A 144 21.36 -12.01 -30.76
C ILE A 144 22.32 -12.14 -29.56
N ASP A 145 22.26 -11.20 -28.65
CA ASP A 145 22.96 -11.25 -27.35
C ASP A 145 21.92 -11.51 -26.26
N ASP A 146 21.88 -12.75 -25.77
CA ASP A 146 21.11 -13.10 -24.60
C ASP A 146 21.97 -12.82 -23.35
N TYR A 147 21.52 -11.97 -22.49
CA TYR A 147 22.26 -11.57 -21.30
C TYR A 147 21.48 -11.75 -20.02
N SER A 148 22.20 -12.04 -18.95
CA SER A 148 21.71 -12.14 -17.60
C SER A 148 22.73 -11.56 -16.63
N PHE A 149 22.27 -10.70 -15.73
CA PHE A 149 23.07 -10.16 -14.64
C PHE A 149 22.35 -10.41 -13.32
N VAL A 150 23.08 -10.95 -12.34
CA VAL A 150 22.58 -11.23 -11.01
C VAL A 150 23.49 -10.59 -9.98
N SER A 151 22.93 -9.94 -8.98
CA SER A 151 23.69 -9.40 -7.84
C SER A 151 22.92 -9.62 -6.54
N LEU A 152 23.58 -10.25 -5.57
CA LEU A 152 23.04 -10.44 -4.22
C LEU A 152 23.65 -9.43 -3.25
N TYR A 153 22.81 -8.74 -2.55
CA TYR A 153 23.16 -7.80 -1.46
C TYR A 153 22.55 -8.32 -0.16
N LEU A 154 23.39 -8.71 0.79
CA LEU A 154 22.94 -9.11 2.12
C LEU A 154 23.00 -7.93 3.09
N TYR A 155 21.96 -7.83 3.93
CA TYR A 155 21.88 -6.82 4.98
C TYR A 155 22.61 -7.27 6.23
N ARG A 156 23.63 -6.52 6.63
CA ARG A 156 24.47 -6.82 7.79
C ARG A 156 24.90 -5.55 8.49
N ASN A 157 24.75 -5.50 9.81
CA ASN A 157 25.20 -4.36 10.62
C ASN A 157 24.67 -3.00 10.12
N GLY A 158 23.41 -2.95 9.75
CA GLY A 158 22.75 -1.72 9.32
C GLY A 158 23.01 -1.31 7.87
N ARG A 159 23.67 -2.13 7.05
CA ARG A 159 23.99 -1.82 5.65
C ARG A 159 23.91 -3.04 4.75
N PHE A 160 23.69 -2.79 3.47
CA PHE A 160 23.80 -3.80 2.45
C PHE A 160 25.23 -3.89 1.91
N ALA A 161 25.70 -5.12 1.74
CA ALA A 161 26.96 -5.41 1.06
C ALA A 161 26.72 -6.42 -0.06
N GLN A 162 27.24 -6.15 -1.25
CA GLN A 162 27.20 -7.12 -2.34
C GLN A 162 28.09 -8.32 -1.98
N THR A 163 27.51 -9.51 -2.00
CA THR A 163 28.20 -10.76 -1.63
C THR A 163 28.45 -11.67 -2.80
N GLU A 164 27.54 -11.68 -3.79
CA GLU A 164 27.63 -12.53 -4.96
C GLU A 164 27.22 -11.74 -6.22
N ALA A 165 27.83 -12.04 -7.35
CA ALA A 165 27.49 -11.50 -8.65
C ALA A 165 27.73 -12.51 -9.77
N GLY A 166 26.81 -12.61 -10.70
CA GLY A 166 26.94 -13.40 -11.92
C GLY A 166 26.64 -12.56 -13.17
N GLU A 167 27.34 -12.83 -14.24
CA GLU A 167 27.18 -12.16 -15.53
C GLU A 167 27.27 -13.19 -16.64
N ALA A 168 26.29 -13.22 -17.52
CA ALA A 168 26.35 -13.97 -18.79
C ALA A 168 25.83 -13.07 -19.91
N ALA A 169 26.64 -12.90 -20.94
CA ALA A 169 26.27 -12.26 -22.20
C ALA A 169 26.70 -13.21 -23.33
N ILE A 170 25.72 -13.75 -24.07
CA ILE A 170 25.93 -14.87 -24.99
C ILE A 170 25.48 -14.46 -26.38
N TRP A 171 26.43 -14.33 -27.28
CA TRP A 171 26.16 -13.98 -28.67
C TRP A 171 25.89 -15.20 -29.52
N HIS A 172 24.79 -15.23 -30.24
CA HIS A 172 24.43 -16.29 -31.17
C HIS A 172 23.65 -15.76 -32.40
N THR A 173 23.53 -16.53 -33.46
CA THR A 173 22.65 -16.22 -34.58
C THR A 173 21.20 -16.58 -34.22
N ALA A 174 20.24 -15.95 -34.90
CA ALA A 174 18.88 -16.47 -34.90
C ALA A 174 18.87 -17.93 -35.38
N PRO A 175 18.03 -18.82 -34.82
CA PRO A 175 17.90 -20.19 -35.26
C PRO A 175 17.61 -20.28 -36.78
N ASP A 176 18.27 -21.17 -37.47
CA ASP A 176 18.00 -21.49 -38.88
C ASP A 176 16.68 -22.27 -39.05
N GLY A 177 16.29 -22.58 -40.29
CA GLY A 177 15.07 -23.34 -40.56
C GLY A 177 15.01 -24.74 -39.94
N ASN A 178 16.12 -25.24 -39.37
CA ASN A 178 16.21 -26.51 -38.64
C ASN A 178 16.34 -26.32 -37.13
N GLY A 179 16.25 -25.06 -36.64
CA GLY A 179 16.35 -24.73 -35.22
C GLY A 179 17.78 -24.60 -34.68
N ASN A 180 18.83 -24.60 -35.57
CA ASN A 180 20.22 -24.46 -35.15
C ASN A 180 20.63 -23.00 -35.08
N ALA A 181 21.19 -22.57 -33.96
CA ALA A 181 21.85 -21.28 -33.77
C ALA A 181 23.37 -21.48 -33.73
N TYR A 182 24.11 -20.54 -34.30
CA TYR A 182 25.58 -20.55 -34.21
C TYR A 182 25.97 -19.68 -33.00
N PHE A 183 26.80 -20.24 -32.12
CA PHE A 183 27.29 -19.59 -30.93
C PHE A 183 28.67 -18.94 -31.16
N TYR A 184 28.89 -17.72 -30.69
CA TYR A 184 30.13 -16.97 -30.84
C TYR A 184 30.84 -16.86 -29.46
N PRO A 185 31.71 -17.83 -29.11
CA PRO A 185 32.39 -17.83 -27.81
C PRO A 185 33.30 -16.62 -27.61
N ASP A 186 33.96 -16.16 -28.68
CA ASP A 186 34.91 -15.03 -28.62
C ASP A 186 34.23 -13.67 -28.35
N LEU A 187 32.91 -13.55 -28.58
CA LEU A 187 32.11 -12.37 -28.29
C LEU A 187 31.41 -12.49 -26.95
N SER A 188 31.31 -13.70 -26.41
CA SER A 188 30.52 -13.96 -25.18
C SER A 188 31.36 -13.70 -23.93
N THR A 189 30.70 -13.17 -22.88
CA THR A 189 31.29 -12.95 -21.57
C THR A 189 30.50 -13.69 -20.52
N ILE A 190 31.15 -14.57 -19.76
CA ILE A 190 30.49 -15.33 -18.69
C ILE A 190 31.38 -15.27 -17.45
N ARG A 191 30.83 -14.68 -16.33
CA ARG A 191 31.63 -14.45 -15.13
C ARG A 191 30.83 -14.76 -13.88
N ILE A 192 31.55 -15.23 -12.86
CA ILE A 192 31.08 -15.32 -11.46
C ILE A 192 32.09 -14.55 -10.61
N ASN A 193 31.60 -13.57 -9.83
CA ASN A 193 32.42 -12.72 -8.95
C ASN A 193 33.66 -12.16 -9.67
N MET A 194 33.46 -11.64 -10.90
CA MET A 194 34.48 -11.05 -11.79
C MET A 194 35.52 -12.06 -12.35
N GLN A 195 35.30 -13.34 -12.20
CA GLN A 195 36.16 -14.39 -12.79
C GLN A 195 35.46 -15.01 -14.00
N ASP A 196 36.19 -15.15 -15.11
CA ASP A 196 35.70 -15.80 -16.31
C ASP A 196 35.48 -17.29 -16.05
N VAL A 197 34.32 -17.81 -16.47
CA VAL A 197 33.89 -19.19 -16.26
C VAL A 197 33.23 -19.71 -17.52
N SER A 198 33.07 -21.05 -17.63
CA SER A 198 32.28 -21.65 -18.71
C SER A 198 30.79 -21.47 -18.46
N MET A 199 29.97 -21.62 -19.51
CA MET A 199 28.51 -21.63 -19.43
C MET A 199 28.01 -22.72 -18.46
N GLU A 200 28.61 -23.90 -18.50
CA GLU A 200 28.25 -25.01 -17.61
C GLU A 200 28.54 -24.67 -16.15
N GLN A 201 29.69 -24.03 -15.90
CA GLN A 201 30.03 -23.55 -14.54
C GLN A 201 29.10 -22.47 -14.08
N TYR A 202 28.70 -21.52 -14.94
CA TYR A 202 27.73 -20.49 -14.63
C TYR A 202 26.35 -21.06 -14.31
N ALA A 203 25.85 -22.00 -15.15
CA ALA A 203 24.56 -22.63 -14.91
C ALA A 203 24.55 -23.43 -13.61
N ALA A 204 25.57 -24.18 -13.32
CA ALA A 204 25.71 -24.93 -12.07
C ALA A 204 25.79 -23.99 -10.84
N TRP A 205 26.50 -22.86 -10.95
CA TRP A 205 26.57 -21.85 -9.92
C TRP A 205 25.19 -21.21 -9.70
N TYR A 206 24.48 -20.83 -10.77
CA TYR A 206 23.17 -20.15 -10.67
C TYR A 206 22.11 -21.05 -10.03
N GLU A 207 22.07 -22.34 -10.37
CA GLU A 207 21.19 -23.30 -9.72
C GLU A 207 21.51 -23.47 -8.24
N ALA A 208 22.79 -23.72 -7.90
CA ALA A 208 23.24 -23.88 -6.53
C ALA A 208 23.02 -22.61 -5.71
N PHE A 209 23.23 -21.44 -6.29
CA PHE A 209 23.01 -20.14 -5.68
C PHE A 209 21.52 -19.93 -5.34
N ASN A 210 20.61 -20.15 -6.28
CA ASN A 210 19.18 -20.01 -6.05
C ASN A 210 18.65 -21.00 -5.00
N ASP A 211 19.21 -22.21 -4.93
CA ASP A 211 18.86 -23.20 -3.91
C ASP A 211 19.24 -22.76 -2.47
N THR A 212 20.10 -21.75 -2.33
CA THR A 212 20.52 -21.23 -1.02
C THR A 212 19.59 -20.14 -0.48
N LEU A 213 18.70 -19.62 -1.33
CA LEU A 213 17.85 -18.48 -1.03
C LEU A 213 16.37 -18.86 -0.93
N THR A 214 15.66 -18.19 -0.02
CA THR A 214 14.20 -18.20 0.01
C THR A 214 13.72 -16.84 -0.49
N VAL A 215 12.95 -16.83 -1.58
CA VAL A 215 12.33 -15.60 -2.12
C VAL A 215 10.99 -15.39 -1.47
N TYR A 216 10.77 -14.25 -0.82
CA TYR A 216 9.50 -13.90 -0.18
C TYR A 216 8.82 -12.67 -0.78
N GLY A 217 9.43 -12.02 -1.77
CA GLY A 217 8.83 -10.91 -2.49
C GLY A 217 9.59 -10.55 -3.75
N ALA A 218 8.92 -9.83 -4.65
CA ALA A 218 9.51 -9.33 -5.89
C ALA A 218 8.98 -7.94 -6.23
N LEU A 219 9.84 -7.10 -6.81
CA LEU A 219 9.53 -5.77 -7.32
C LEU A 219 10.07 -5.64 -8.73
N SER A 220 9.37 -4.90 -9.59
CA SER A 220 9.88 -4.47 -10.89
C SER A 220 9.74 -2.96 -11.03
N PRO A 221 10.56 -2.28 -11.86
CA PRO A 221 10.51 -0.83 -12.01
C PRO A 221 9.15 -0.29 -12.49
N ASP A 222 8.38 -1.11 -13.21
CA ASP A 222 7.03 -0.80 -13.70
C ASP A 222 5.90 -1.26 -12.76
N GLY A 223 6.25 -1.91 -11.64
CA GLY A 223 5.29 -2.45 -10.67
C GLY A 223 4.59 -3.74 -11.10
N SER A 224 4.94 -4.33 -12.25
CA SER A 224 4.25 -5.54 -12.78
C SER A 224 4.44 -6.79 -11.93
N LEU A 225 5.54 -6.90 -11.19
CA LEU A 225 5.84 -8.02 -10.30
C LEU A 225 5.34 -7.81 -8.87
N GLY A 226 5.04 -6.58 -8.47
CA GLY A 226 4.57 -6.24 -7.13
C GLY A 226 5.12 -4.91 -6.63
N GLY A 227 4.85 -4.61 -5.36
CA GLY A 227 5.17 -3.33 -4.76
C GLY A 227 4.05 -2.30 -4.89
N LEU A 228 4.20 -1.20 -4.18
CA LEU A 228 3.31 -0.06 -4.24
C LEU A 228 3.86 0.96 -5.25
N SER A 229 2.99 1.55 -6.05
CA SER A 229 3.36 2.71 -6.85
C SER A 229 3.78 3.88 -5.96
N GLY A 230 4.54 4.82 -6.50
CA GLY A 230 4.96 5.98 -5.72
C GLY A 230 3.80 6.75 -5.07
N ASN A 231 2.65 6.84 -5.75
CA ASN A 231 1.46 7.48 -5.17
C ASN A 231 0.82 6.66 -4.05
N GLU A 232 0.84 5.34 -4.12
CA GLU A 232 0.37 4.46 -3.05
C GLU A 232 1.32 4.50 -1.84
N LEU A 233 2.64 4.50 -2.06
CA LEU A 233 3.63 4.69 -1.00
C LEU A 233 3.42 6.02 -0.27
N LEU A 234 3.20 7.12 -1.01
CA LEU A 234 2.94 8.41 -0.41
C LEU A 234 1.58 8.44 0.30
N SER A 235 0.56 7.78 -0.25
CA SER A 235 -0.74 7.62 0.43
C SER A 235 -0.59 6.87 1.74
N LEU A 236 0.20 5.79 1.75
CA LEU A 236 0.50 5.02 2.95
C LEU A 236 1.23 5.87 4.00
N ALA A 237 2.25 6.64 3.60
CA ALA A 237 3.00 7.51 4.50
C ALA A 237 2.15 8.65 5.08
N VAL A 238 1.22 9.21 4.30
CA VAL A 238 0.35 10.32 4.73
C VAL A 238 -0.83 9.84 5.56
N THR A 239 -1.50 8.77 5.14
CA THR A 239 -2.80 8.37 5.71
C THR A 239 -2.77 7.09 6.55
N GLY A 240 -1.69 6.31 6.44
CA GLY A 240 -1.59 4.95 6.97
C GLY A 240 -2.23 3.87 6.09
N PHE A 241 -2.76 4.24 4.90
CA PHE A 241 -3.42 3.31 3.97
C PHE A 241 -3.03 3.64 2.53
N TYR A 242 -2.54 2.65 1.77
CA TYR A 242 -2.07 2.88 0.41
C TYR A 242 -3.19 3.22 -0.58
N ASP A 243 -4.41 2.76 -0.33
CA ASP A 243 -5.60 3.02 -1.16
C ASP A 243 -6.34 4.32 -0.80
N ALA A 244 -5.96 4.99 0.29
CA ALA A 244 -6.52 6.27 0.69
C ALA A 244 -5.72 7.42 0.06
N ASN A 245 -5.93 7.68 -1.23
CA ASN A 245 -5.17 8.63 -2.02
C ASN A 245 -5.00 9.99 -1.32
N TYR A 246 -3.76 10.37 -1.06
CA TYR A 246 -3.35 11.56 -0.31
C TYR A 246 -3.80 12.89 -0.93
N THR A 247 -4.16 12.93 -2.21
CA THR A 247 -4.65 14.13 -2.91
C THR A 247 -6.16 14.33 -2.79
N LYS A 248 -6.88 13.37 -2.24
CA LYS A 248 -8.34 13.42 -2.14
C LYS A 248 -8.81 14.13 -0.87
N TYR A 249 -10.03 14.67 -0.93
CA TYR A 249 -10.67 15.41 0.16
C TYR A 249 -10.76 14.66 1.48
N TYR A 250 -10.67 13.34 1.42
CA TYR A 250 -10.78 12.46 2.58
C TYR A 250 -9.43 12.06 3.19
N ALA A 251 -8.31 12.47 2.60
CA ALA A 251 -6.98 12.05 3.09
C ALA A 251 -6.75 12.45 4.55
N GLU A 252 -6.93 13.73 4.86
CA GLU A 252 -6.81 14.23 6.24
C GLU A 252 -7.84 13.62 7.20
N PRO A 253 -9.15 13.53 6.84
CA PRO A 253 -10.13 12.79 7.64
C PRO A 253 -9.75 11.32 7.91
N VAL A 254 -9.20 10.60 6.93
CA VAL A 254 -8.77 9.21 7.09
C VAL A 254 -7.59 9.12 8.05
N LYS A 255 -6.59 9.96 7.86
CA LYS A 255 -5.45 10.07 8.78
C LYS A 255 -5.92 10.33 10.22
N TRP A 256 -6.73 11.36 10.41
CA TRP A 256 -7.29 11.69 11.72
C TRP A 256 -8.05 10.53 12.35
N ALA A 257 -8.88 9.81 11.56
CA ALA A 257 -9.63 8.67 12.05
C ALA A 257 -8.73 7.48 12.43
N ALA A 258 -7.63 7.28 11.73
CA ALA A 258 -6.61 6.29 12.07
C ALA A 258 -5.87 6.67 13.35
N ASP A 259 -5.35 7.89 13.45
CA ASP A 259 -4.59 8.41 14.60
C ASP A 259 -5.43 8.40 15.90
N LYS A 260 -6.75 8.61 15.78
CA LYS A 260 -7.69 8.53 16.90
C LYS A 260 -8.19 7.11 17.18
N GLY A 261 -7.73 6.09 16.47
CA GLY A 261 -8.19 4.72 16.63
C GLY A 261 -9.66 4.49 16.25
N ILE A 262 -10.27 5.42 15.50
CA ILE A 262 -11.64 5.31 15.02
C ILE A 262 -11.76 4.23 13.96
N THR A 263 -10.73 4.10 13.11
CA THR A 263 -10.64 3.06 12.09
C THR A 263 -9.27 2.38 12.10
N ASN A 264 -9.25 1.08 11.80
CA ASN A 264 -8.03 0.32 11.53
C ASN A 264 -8.01 -0.18 10.08
N GLY A 265 -8.82 0.42 9.19
CA GLY A 265 -8.97 -0.07 7.82
C GLY A 265 -10.01 -1.19 7.68
N THR A 266 -9.99 -1.83 6.53
CA THR A 266 -10.73 -3.07 6.22
C THR A 266 -9.81 -4.28 6.26
N SER A 267 -8.53 -4.05 6.07
CA SER A 267 -7.41 -4.96 6.33
C SER A 267 -6.17 -4.10 6.59
N ASP A 268 -5.01 -4.75 6.83
CA ASP A 268 -3.75 -4.06 7.02
C ASP A 268 -3.47 -3.15 5.82
N TYR A 269 -3.24 -1.87 6.12
CA TYR A 269 -2.92 -0.80 5.16
C TYR A 269 -3.97 -0.52 4.07
N VAL A 270 -5.19 -1.09 4.18
CA VAL A 270 -6.31 -0.86 3.25
C VAL A 270 -7.46 -0.18 3.98
N PHE A 271 -7.87 0.99 3.51
CA PHE A 271 -9.01 1.73 4.07
C PHE A 271 -10.33 1.43 3.37
N SER A 272 -10.28 1.14 2.06
CA SER A 272 -11.45 0.97 1.17
C SER A 272 -12.35 2.23 1.13
N PRO A 273 -11.84 3.39 0.67
CA PRO A 273 -12.52 4.67 0.76
C PRO A 273 -13.90 4.69 0.12
N ASP A 274 -14.05 4.01 -1.02
CA ASP A 274 -15.27 3.98 -1.83
C ASP A 274 -16.26 2.85 -1.44
N ALA A 275 -15.85 1.98 -0.50
CA ALA A 275 -16.72 0.91 -0.06
C ALA A 275 -17.93 1.47 0.71
N ALA A 276 -19.10 0.88 0.45
CA ALA A 276 -20.31 1.15 1.20
C ALA A 276 -20.10 0.82 2.69
N CYS A 277 -20.49 1.73 3.57
CA CYS A 277 -20.39 1.51 5.00
C CYS A 277 -21.69 0.93 5.57
N THR A 278 -21.58 -0.12 6.37
CA THR A 278 -22.75 -0.71 7.01
C THR A 278 -23.17 0.09 8.23
N ARG A 279 -24.41 -0.09 8.67
CA ARG A 279 -24.95 0.55 9.88
C ARG A 279 -24.13 0.21 11.13
N ALA A 280 -23.65 -1.05 11.22
CA ALA A 280 -22.77 -1.48 12.31
C ALA A 280 -21.42 -0.77 12.28
N GLN A 281 -20.84 -0.56 11.12
CA GLN A 281 -19.59 0.18 10.99
C GLN A 281 -19.75 1.66 11.39
N VAL A 282 -20.84 2.30 10.98
CA VAL A 282 -21.11 3.71 11.33
C VAL A 282 -21.23 3.91 12.84
N VAL A 283 -22.04 3.09 13.53
CA VAL A 283 -22.15 3.21 14.99
C VAL A 283 -20.87 2.85 15.72
N THR A 284 -20.05 1.96 15.14
CA THR A 284 -18.73 1.62 15.67
C THR A 284 -17.76 2.79 15.57
N PHE A 285 -17.76 3.50 14.44
CA PHE A 285 -16.95 4.71 14.28
C PHE A 285 -17.36 5.80 15.27
N LEU A 286 -18.66 6.04 15.42
CA LEU A 286 -19.19 6.99 16.41
C LEU A 286 -18.79 6.61 17.85
N TRP A 287 -18.95 5.35 18.21
CA TRP A 287 -18.59 4.83 19.54
C TRP A 287 -17.10 4.98 19.83
N ARG A 288 -16.25 4.65 18.87
CA ARG A 288 -14.80 4.84 18.98
C ARG A 288 -14.42 6.31 19.06
N ALA A 289 -15.03 7.16 18.27
CA ALA A 289 -14.84 8.61 18.34
C ALA A 289 -15.25 9.21 19.70
N ALA A 290 -16.21 8.59 20.38
CA ALA A 290 -16.59 8.94 21.74
C ALA A 290 -15.67 8.34 22.83
N GLY A 291 -14.55 7.70 22.46
CA GLY A 291 -13.62 7.06 23.39
C GLY A 291 -14.01 5.66 23.83
N SER A 292 -14.86 4.98 23.07
CA SER A 292 -15.28 3.58 23.31
C SER A 292 -15.90 3.34 24.69
N PRO A 293 -16.84 4.18 25.18
CA PRO A 293 -17.39 4.05 26.52
C PRO A 293 -18.11 2.71 26.71
N ALA A 294 -17.93 2.12 27.89
CA ALA A 294 -18.60 0.87 28.20
C ALA A 294 -20.13 1.09 28.31
N PRO A 295 -20.94 0.32 27.58
CA PRO A 295 -22.39 0.39 27.73
C PRO A 295 -22.82 -0.12 29.11
N ARG A 296 -23.88 0.44 29.64
CA ARG A 296 -24.48 0.04 30.94
C ARG A 296 -25.24 -1.29 30.78
N SER A 297 -25.97 -1.44 29.67
CA SER A 297 -26.67 -2.67 29.33
C SER A 297 -25.74 -3.75 28.82
N ILE A 298 -26.02 -4.97 29.21
CA ILE A 298 -25.31 -6.17 28.70
C ILE A 298 -26.17 -6.98 27.70
N ARG A 299 -27.41 -6.51 27.43
CA ARG A 299 -28.34 -7.18 26.51
C ARG A 299 -28.82 -6.23 25.43
N SER A 300 -28.75 -6.69 24.18
CA SER A 300 -29.29 -5.98 23.04
C SER A 300 -30.83 -6.10 23.01
N PRO A 301 -31.56 -5.00 22.70
CA PRO A 301 -32.98 -5.10 22.37
C PRO A 301 -33.23 -5.76 21.02
N PHE A 302 -32.19 -5.85 20.16
CA PHE A 302 -32.28 -6.35 18.79
C PHE A 302 -31.86 -7.82 18.71
N ARG A 303 -32.64 -8.61 17.99
CA ARG A 303 -32.40 -10.06 17.81
C ARG A 303 -31.25 -10.35 16.83
N ASP A 304 -30.97 -9.43 15.93
CA ASP A 304 -29.93 -9.50 14.90
C ASP A 304 -28.58 -8.94 15.35
N VAL A 305 -28.41 -8.58 16.62
CA VAL A 305 -27.17 -8.08 17.22
C VAL A 305 -26.65 -9.08 18.22
N GLN A 306 -25.71 -9.93 17.76
CA GLN A 306 -25.14 -11.02 18.57
C GLN A 306 -24.05 -10.51 19.53
N SER A 307 -23.96 -11.09 20.73
CA SER A 307 -23.05 -10.65 21.79
C SER A 307 -21.55 -10.78 21.45
N GLY A 308 -21.19 -11.68 20.52
CA GLY A 308 -19.82 -11.86 20.03
C GLY A 308 -19.41 -10.93 18.88
N ALA A 309 -20.34 -10.13 18.34
CA ALA A 309 -20.05 -9.25 17.22
C ALA A 309 -19.17 -8.06 17.64
N TYR A 310 -18.22 -7.65 16.77
CA TYR A 310 -17.31 -6.52 17.03
C TYR A 310 -18.05 -5.21 17.33
N TYR A 311 -19.23 -5.04 16.78
CA TYR A 311 -20.09 -3.87 16.95
C TYR A 311 -21.04 -3.96 18.15
N TYR A 312 -21.06 -5.07 18.88
CA TYR A 312 -22.05 -5.29 19.96
C TYR A 312 -22.08 -4.15 20.96
N LYS A 313 -20.94 -3.81 21.54
CA LYS A 313 -20.83 -2.72 22.52
C LYS A 313 -21.22 -1.36 21.93
N ALA A 314 -20.84 -1.11 20.70
CA ALA A 314 -21.16 0.14 19.99
C ALA A 314 -22.67 0.29 19.77
N VAL A 315 -23.38 -0.78 19.40
CA VAL A 315 -24.84 -0.75 19.25
C VAL A 315 -25.55 -0.54 20.57
N LEU A 316 -25.13 -1.24 21.64
CA LEU A 316 -25.70 -1.03 22.99
C LEU A 316 -25.56 0.43 23.44
N TRP A 317 -24.35 0.98 23.31
CA TRP A 317 -24.07 2.38 23.63
C TRP A 317 -24.93 3.33 22.77
N ALA A 318 -25.05 3.08 21.47
CA ALA A 318 -25.83 3.93 20.59
C ALA A 318 -27.33 3.93 20.93
N VAL A 319 -27.87 2.82 21.42
CA VAL A 319 -29.23 2.74 21.96
C VAL A 319 -29.37 3.55 23.26
N GLU A 320 -28.44 3.37 24.19
CA GLU A 320 -28.44 4.11 25.49
C GLU A 320 -28.33 5.62 25.32
N GLN A 321 -27.59 6.07 24.33
CA GLN A 321 -27.45 7.49 23.98
C GLN A 321 -28.60 8.04 23.13
N GLY A 322 -29.59 7.19 22.78
CA GLY A 322 -30.67 7.61 21.89
C GLY A 322 -30.25 7.87 20.44
N ILE A 323 -29.06 7.42 20.04
CA ILE A 323 -28.52 7.61 18.69
C ILE A 323 -29.31 6.75 17.67
N THR A 324 -29.72 5.55 18.09
CA THR A 324 -30.51 4.64 17.25
C THR A 324 -31.61 3.96 18.05
N ASN A 325 -32.75 3.72 17.39
CA ASN A 325 -33.85 2.88 17.86
C ASN A 325 -33.99 1.61 16.98
N GLY A 326 -32.99 1.27 16.17
CA GLY A 326 -33.07 0.19 15.22
C GLY A 326 -33.72 0.56 13.89
N THR A 327 -33.97 -0.42 13.06
CA THR A 327 -34.81 -0.35 11.86
C THR A 327 -36.25 -0.82 12.18
N SER A 328 -36.38 -1.55 13.28
CA SER A 328 -37.66 -1.90 13.95
C SER A 328 -37.39 -2.10 15.45
N ASP A 329 -38.45 -2.34 16.22
CA ASP A 329 -38.34 -2.58 17.68
C ASP A 329 -37.43 -3.79 18.03
N THR A 330 -37.21 -4.71 17.11
CA THR A 330 -36.44 -5.94 17.32
C THR A 330 -35.26 -6.14 16.37
N ALA A 331 -35.02 -5.18 15.44
CA ALA A 331 -33.93 -5.28 14.46
C ALA A 331 -33.13 -3.99 14.37
N PHE A 332 -31.79 -4.13 14.34
CA PHE A 332 -30.83 -3.07 14.06
C PHE A 332 -30.40 -3.02 12.61
N SER A 333 -30.46 -4.15 11.90
CA SER A 333 -29.95 -4.34 10.55
C SER A 333 -28.47 -4.01 10.41
N PRO A 334 -27.57 -4.69 11.14
CA PRO A 334 -26.17 -4.31 11.25
C PRO A 334 -25.41 -4.31 9.92
N ASN A 335 -25.80 -5.21 9.00
CA ASN A 335 -25.12 -5.41 7.72
C ASN A 335 -25.71 -4.58 6.57
N ASP A 336 -26.84 -3.90 6.81
CA ASP A 336 -27.44 -3.06 5.79
C ASP A 336 -26.55 -1.83 5.49
N PRO A 337 -26.41 -1.43 4.22
CA PRO A 337 -25.73 -0.19 3.87
C PRO A 337 -26.40 1.00 4.55
N CYS A 338 -25.59 1.88 5.14
CA CYS A 338 -26.09 3.07 5.81
C CYS A 338 -26.24 4.21 4.80
N THR A 339 -27.47 4.78 4.74
CA THR A 339 -27.70 5.92 3.85
C THR A 339 -27.14 7.22 4.44
N ARG A 340 -26.91 8.21 3.57
CA ARG A 340 -26.45 9.54 3.98
C ARG A 340 -27.38 10.19 5.00
N ALA A 341 -28.69 10.03 4.81
CA ALA A 341 -29.70 10.51 5.78
C ALA A 341 -29.57 9.83 7.15
N GLN A 342 -29.31 8.52 7.17
CA GLN A 342 -29.10 7.79 8.43
C GLN A 342 -27.84 8.23 9.15
N VAL A 343 -26.73 8.42 8.40
CA VAL A 343 -25.45 8.87 8.98
C VAL A 343 -25.59 10.23 9.67
N VAL A 344 -26.13 11.24 8.97
CA VAL A 344 -26.31 12.57 9.58
C VAL A 344 -27.31 12.54 10.73
N SER A 345 -28.31 11.63 10.69
CA SER A 345 -29.24 11.44 11.81
C SER A 345 -28.55 10.85 13.05
N PHE A 346 -27.62 9.92 12.87
CA PHE A 346 -26.81 9.38 13.97
C PHE A 346 -25.91 10.47 14.57
N LEU A 347 -25.23 11.26 13.74
CA LEU A 347 -24.40 12.38 14.17
C LEU A 347 -25.23 13.44 14.92
N TYR A 348 -26.35 13.84 14.37
CA TYR A 348 -27.28 14.82 14.98
C TYR A 348 -27.77 14.38 16.37
N ARG A 349 -28.14 13.09 16.47
CA ARG A 349 -28.58 12.52 17.76
C ARG A 349 -27.43 12.39 18.74
N SER A 350 -26.22 12.06 18.30
CA SER A 350 -25.04 12.05 19.15
C SER A 350 -24.68 13.43 19.69
N ALA A 351 -25.06 14.49 18.95
CA ALA A 351 -24.98 15.90 19.42
C ALA A 351 -26.10 16.32 20.37
N GLY A 352 -26.97 15.39 20.77
CA GLY A 352 -28.12 15.69 21.65
C GLY A 352 -29.32 16.31 20.94
N SER A 353 -29.44 16.16 19.62
CA SER A 353 -30.54 16.66 18.78
C SER A 353 -30.87 18.17 19.05
N PRO A 354 -29.88 19.06 18.89
CA PRO A 354 -30.09 20.48 19.19
C PRO A 354 -31.11 21.12 18.24
N ARG A 355 -31.85 22.09 18.71
CA ARG A 355 -32.78 22.85 17.85
C ARG A 355 -32.02 23.56 16.74
N VAL A 356 -32.51 23.43 15.52
CA VAL A 356 -31.90 24.00 14.33
C VAL A 356 -32.80 25.06 13.73
N SER A 357 -32.25 26.24 13.47
CA SER A 357 -32.85 27.25 12.62
C SER A 357 -31.88 27.55 11.51
N ALA A 358 -32.12 26.99 10.31
CA ALA A 358 -31.34 27.19 9.11
C ALA A 358 -32.23 27.05 7.88
N ALA A 359 -31.89 27.76 6.82
CA ALA A 359 -32.55 27.57 5.54
C ALA A 359 -32.13 26.21 4.93
N ASN A 360 -33.09 25.53 4.29
CA ASN A 360 -32.79 24.29 3.56
C ASN A 360 -32.26 24.61 2.16
N PRO A 361 -30.99 24.30 1.84
CA PRO A 361 -30.45 24.54 0.51
C PRO A 361 -30.81 23.41 -0.49
N PHE A 362 -31.36 22.28 -0.03
CA PHE A 362 -31.52 21.08 -0.84
C PHE A 362 -32.95 20.83 -1.29
N ARG A 363 -33.15 20.57 -2.57
CA ARG A 363 -34.46 20.29 -3.17
C ARG A 363 -35.01 18.91 -2.84
N ASP A 364 -34.09 17.95 -2.55
CA ASP A 364 -34.37 16.55 -2.24
C ASP A 364 -34.51 16.28 -0.73
N VAL A 365 -34.48 17.31 0.08
CA VAL A 365 -34.70 17.24 1.53
C VAL A 365 -36.00 17.97 1.88
N THR A 366 -37.08 17.23 2.10
CA THR A 366 -38.40 17.79 2.38
C THR A 366 -38.69 17.81 3.87
N SER A 367 -39.42 18.82 4.34
CA SER A 367 -39.92 18.92 5.71
C SER A 367 -40.79 17.70 6.05
N GLY A 368 -40.80 17.29 7.33
CA GLY A 368 -41.52 16.12 7.80
C GLY A 368 -40.80 14.78 7.64
N LYS A 369 -39.66 14.73 6.97
CA LYS A 369 -38.81 13.54 6.96
C LYS A 369 -38.02 13.44 8.27
N TYR A 370 -37.78 12.23 8.76
CA TYR A 370 -37.06 11.96 10.02
C TYR A 370 -35.67 12.57 10.08
N TYR A 371 -35.05 12.79 8.93
CA TYR A 371 -33.69 13.32 8.78
C TYR A 371 -33.65 14.84 8.52
N TYR A 372 -34.81 15.51 8.39
CA TYR A 372 -34.86 16.92 7.98
C TYR A 372 -34.02 17.81 8.89
N GLU A 373 -34.31 17.79 10.19
CA GLU A 373 -33.55 18.59 11.18
C GLU A 373 -32.07 18.18 11.23
N ALA A 374 -31.77 16.90 11.08
CA ALA A 374 -30.41 16.40 11.06
C ALA A 374 -29.60 16.93 9.88
N VAL A 375 -30.21 17.00 8.69
CA VAL A 375 -29.56 17.57 7.51
C VAL A 375 -29.32 19.07 7.68
N LEU A 376 -30.31 19.82 8.17
CA LEU A 376 -30.15 21.27 8.43
C LEU A 376 -29.05 21.53 9.48
N TRP A 377 -29.01 20.70 10.53
CA TRP A 377 -27.96 20.77 11.54
C TRP A 377 -26.59 20.49 10.92
N ALA A 378 -26.49 19.46 10.08
CA ALA A 378 -25.23 19.08 9.45
C ALA A 378 -24.71 20.17 8.49
N VAL A 379 -25.60 20.86 7.77
CA VAL A 379 -25.22 22.03 6.95
C VAL A 379 -24.76 23.19 7.80
N LYS A 380 -25.52 23.52 8.86
CA LYS A 380 -25.22 24.66 9.74
C LYS A 380 -23.87 24.52 10.47
N ASN A 381 -23.43 23.28 10.72
CA ASN A 381 -22.18 22.97 11.41
C ASN A 381 -21.07 22.50 10.43
N ASP A 382 -21.23 22.78 9.15
CA ASP A 382 -20.25 22.45 8.08
C ASP A 382 -19.89 20.97 7.98
N VAL A 383 -20.71 20.08 8.56
CA VAL A 383 -20.52 18.61 8.46
C VAL A 383 -20.71 18.15 7.03
N THR A 384 -21.63 18.78 6.31
CA THR A 384 -21.87 18.49 4.88
C THR A 384 -22.27 19.75 4.12
N SER A 385 -21.87 19.81 2.85
CA SER A 385 -22.33 20.79 1.86
C SER A 385 -23.26 20.17 0.79
N GLY A 386 -23.69 18.91 0.98
CA GLY A 386 -24.47 18.17 -0.01
C GLY A 386 -23.61 17.33 -0.94
N THR A 387 -24.26 16.70 -1.93
CA THR A 387 -23.61 16.06 -3.09
C THR A 387 -23.43 17.06 -4.23
N THR A 388 -24.32 18.04 -4.28
CA THR A 388 -24.22 19.25 -5.10
C THR A 388 -24.67 20.46 -4.27
N ALA A 389 -24.60 21.66 -4.81
CA ALA A 389 -25.07 22.88 -4.14
C ALA A 389 -26.59 22.82 -3.78
N THR A 390 -27.38 21.97 -4.46
CA THR A 390 -28.84 21.91 -4.31
C THR A 390 -29.39 20.51 -4.02
N THR A 391 -28.54 19.51 -3.82
CA THR A 391 -28.92 18.13 -3.50
C THR A 391 -28.08 17.56 -2.37
N PHE A 392 -28.73 16.85 -1.45
CA PHE A 392 -28.09 16.12 -0.36
C PHE A 392 -27.94 14.63 -0.65
N SER A 393 -28.81 14.08 -1.51
CA SER A 393 -28.92 12.65 -1.84
C SER A 393 -29.18 11.78 -0.60
N PRO A 394 -30.30 11.98 0.11
CA PRO A 394 -30.54 11.37 1.43
C PRO A 394 -30.58 9.83 1.39
N ASN A 395 -30.99 9.24 0.28
CA ASN A 395 -31.14 7.80 0.12
C ASN A 395 -29.88 7.10 -0.43
N ASP A 396 -28.89 7.87 -0.89
CA ASP A 396 -27.65 7.29 -1.40
C ASP A 396 -26.87 6.64 -0.25
N THR A 397 -26.25 5.52 -0.53
CA THR A 397 -25.35 4.85 0.41
C THR A 397 -24.14 5.73 0.69
N CYS A 398 -23.79 5.83 1.96
CA CYS A 398 -22.62 6.59 2.39
C CYS A 398 -21.36 5.71 2.32
N THR A 399 -20.31 6.21 1.67
CA THR A 399 -19.04 5.50 1.63
C THR A 399 -18.23 5.68 2.92
N ARG A 400 -17.24 4.81 3.13
CA ARG A 400 -16.35 4.90 4.30
C ARG A 400 -15.63 6.25 4.35
N ALA A 401 -15.12 6.74 3.20
CA ALA A 401 -14.49 8.06 3.11
C ALA A 401 -15.44 9.20 3.49
N GLN A 402 -16.68 9.15 3.04
CA GLN A 402 -17.68 10.16 3.38
C GLN A 402 -18.00 10.18 4.89
N ILE A 403 -18.08 9.01 5.51
CA ILE A 403 -18.40 8.91 6.95
C ILE A 403 -17.28 9.47 7.81
N VAL A 404 -16.03 9.08 7.56
CA VAL A 404 -14.92 9.64 8.34
C VAL A 404 -14.76 11.15 8.10
N THR A 405 -15.11 11.64 6.88
CA THR A 405 -15.13 13.07 6.59
C THR A 405 -16.22 13.79 7.38
N PHE A 406 -17.41 13.22 7.54
CA PHE A 406 -18.47 13.80 8.37
C PHE A 406 -18.08 13.83 9.85
N LEU A 407 -17.45 12.74 10.33
CA LEU A 407 -16.95 12.67 11.70
C LEU A 407 -15.84 13.68 11.95
N TYR A 408 -14.88 13.78 11.04
CA TYR A 408 -13.79 14.74 11.11
C TYR A 408 -14.31 16.17 11.19
N ARG A 409 -15.18 16.56 10.26
CA ARG A 409 -15.76 17.91 10.24
C ARG A 409 -16.58 18.27 11.48
N TYR A 410 -17.13 17.27 12.14
CA TYR A 410 -17.92 17.48 13.35
C TYR A 410 -17.08 17.50 14.63
N LEU A 411 -16.00 16.70 14.70
CA LEU A 411 -15.29 16.40 15.95
C LEU A 411 -13.84 16.92 16.01
N ALA A 412 -13.21 17.25 14.88
CA ALA A 412 -11.88 17.82 14.80
C ALA A 412 -11.95 19.36 14.73
#